data_4c97d1a316f1dbba15f34013ea3ebe0e
#
_entry.id   4c97d1a316f1dbba15f34013ea3ebe0e
#
_cell.length_a   1.000
_cell.length_b   1.000
_cell.length_c   1.000
_cell.angle_alpha   90.00
_cell.angle_beta   90.00
_cell.angle_gamma   90.00
#
_symmetry.space_group_name_H-M   'P 1'
#
loop_
_entity.id
_entity.type
_entity.pdbx_description
1 polymer ?
#
loop_
_entity_poly.entity_id
_entity_poly.type
_entity_poly.pdbx_seq_one_letter_code
_entity_poly.pdbx_strand_id
1 'polypeptide(L)'
;MELIIGIIVIYASVLILLFIFQRSLMYHPQENNYFGDKLEVEIEKVKIKTSDDIDLLGWFHKKDLKKFKTIVYFHGNAGNLENRTYKLNHFKDMDVNFLIIAWRGFSGNLGKPTEKGLYNDAKSAIIWLKEL
;
A
#
# COMPACT_ATOMS: atom_id res chain seq x y z
N MET A 1 1.38 48.06 -9.82
CA MET A 1 2.51 47.31 -9.24
C MET A 1 2.07 46.46 -8.04
N GLU A 2 1.39 47.04 -7.08
CA GLU A 2 0.91 46.34 -5.86
C GLU A 2 -0.03 45.19 -6.12
N LEU A 3 -0.96 45.29 -7.09
CA LEU A 3 -1.85 44.21 -7.47
C LEU A 3 -1.08 42.98 -8.01
N ILE A 4 -0.07 43.19 -8.84
CA ILE A 4 0.77 42.14 -9.42
C ILE A 4 1.58 41.46 -8.30
N ILE A 5 2.14 42.21 -7.39
CA ILE A 5 2.87 41.68 -6.21
C ILE A 5 1.90 40.83 -5.35
N GLY A 6 0.70 41.34 -5.10
CA GLY A 6 -0.33 40.59 -4.36
C GLY A 6 -0.66 39.24 -4.98
N ILE A 7 -0.86 39.20 -6.31
CA ILE A 7 -1.12 37.94 -7.05
C ILE A 7 0.05 36.96 -6.93
N ILE A 8 1.29 37.46 -7.08
CA ILE A 8 2.50 36.60 -6.94
C ILE A 8 2.60 36.02 -5.54
N VAL A 9 2.35 36.82 -4.51
CA VAL A 9 2.41 36.36 -3.11
C VAL A 9 1.34 35.30 -2.84
N ILE A 10 0.11 35.51 -3.30
CA ILE A 10 -0.96 34.50 -3.17
C ILE A 10 -0.56 33.20 -3.87
N TYR A 11 -0.09 33.28 -5.12
CA TYR A 11 0.32 32.12 -5.89
C TYR A 11 1.45 31.33 -5.20
N ALA A 12 2.49 32.05 -4.74
CA ALA A 12 3.60 31.43 -3.99
C ALA A 12 3.11 30.77 -2.70
N SER A 13 2.20 31.41 -1.98
CA SER A 13 1.63 30.87 -0.74
C SER A 13 0.85 29.57 -1.02
N VAL A 14 0.05 29.52 -2.08
CA VAL A 14 -0.68 28.31 -2.50
C VAL A 14 0.29 27.17 -2.83
N LEU A 15 1.35 27.44 -3.59
CA LEU A 15 2.37 26.43 -3.91
C LEU A 15 3.06 25.89 -2.66
N ILE A 16 3.41 26.76 -1.70
CA ILE A 16 4.02 26.37 -0.43
C ILE A 16 3.06 25.48 0.37
N LEU A 17 1.79 25.86 0.47
CA LEU A 17 0.77 25.05 1.15
C LEU A 17 0.59 23.69 0.49
N LEU A 18 0.49 23.63 -0.82
CA LEU A 18 0.40 22.37 -1.57
C LEU A 18 1.64 21.49 -1.33
N PHE A 19 2.84 22.08 -1.31
CA PHE A 19 4.07 21.36 -1.03
C PHE A 19 4.09 20.78 0.39
N ILE A 20 3.66 21.56 1.40
CA ILE A 20 3.63 21.13 2.79
C ILE A 20 2.59 19.98 2.97
N PHE A 21 1.41 20.14 2.40
CA PHE A 21 0.30 19.21 2.60
C PHE A 21 0.17 18.11 1.54
N GLN A 22 1.05 18.06 0.52
CA GLN A 22 0.96 17.14 -0.60
C GLN A 22 0.73 15.69 -0.18
N ARG A 23 1.42 15.22 0.87
CA ARG A 23 1.30 13.83 1.34
C ARG A 23 -0.08 13.57 1.97
N SER A 24 -0.57 14.49 2.77
CA SER A 24 -1.91 14.39 3.37
C SER A 24 -3.02 14.45 2.31
N LEU A 25 -2.79 15.22 1.25
CA LEU A 25 -3.72 15.29 0.12
C LEU A 25 -3.65 14.05 -0.78
N MET A 26 -2.52 13.37 -0.82
CA MET A 26 -2.30 12.21 -1.69
C MET A 26 -2.67 10.89 -1.03
N TYR A 27 -2.33 10.69 0.23
CA TYR A 27 -2.49 9.40 0.90
C TYR A 27 -3.58 9.47 1.96
N HIS A 28 -4.52 8.53 1.87
CA HIS A 28 -5.67 8.41 2.77
C HIS A 28 -5.69 7.02 3.42
N PRO A 29 -4.71 6.73 4.31
CA PRO A 29 -4.63 5.43 4.97
C PRO A 29 -5.77 5.24 5.96
N GLN A 30 -6.23 3.99 6.06
CA GLN A 30 -7.19 3.54 7.06
C GLN A 30 -6.62 2.34 7.81
N GLU A 31 -7.00 2.19 9.07
CA GLU A 31 -6.79 0.97 9.82
C GLU A 31 -7.66 -0.17 9.27
N ASN A 32 -7.36 -1.41 9.66
CA ASN A 32 -8.19 -2.53 9.29
C ASN A 32 -9.54 -2.44 10.02
N ASN A 33 -10.59 -2.34 9.24
CA ASN A 33 -11.96 -2.31 9.67
C ASN A 33 -12.79 -3.10 8.67
N TYR A 34 -12.94 -4.39 8.91
CA TYR A 34 -13.64 -5.26 8.00
C TYR A 34 -15.15 -5.03 8.07
N PHE A 35 -15.67 -4.26 7.12
CA PHE A 35 -17.11 -4.06 6.91
C PHE A 35 -17.57 -4.56 5.53
N GLY A 36 -16.74 -5.30 4.84
CA GLY A 36 -16.95 -5.58 3.45
C GLY A 36 -17.17 -7.04 3.12
N ASP A 37 -16.89 -7.33 1.87
CA ASP A 37 -17.05 -8.64 1.25
C ASP A 37 -16.28 -9.71 1.99
N LYS A 38 -16.90 -10.88 2.12
CA LYS A 38 -16.23 -12.04 2.69
C LYS A 38 -15.05 -12.43 1.80
N LEU A 39 -13.93 -12.74 2.43
CA LEU A 39 -12.81 -13.34 1.78
C LEU A 39 -13.15 -14.80 1.44
N GLU A 40 -13.14 -15.14 0.18
CA GLU A 40 -13.49 -16.49 -0.34
C GLU A 40 -12.26 -17.36 -0.58
N VAL A 41 -11.07 -16.79 -0.43
CA VAL A 41 -9.79 -17.50 -0.58
C VAL A 41 -9.12 -17.65 0.77
N GLU A 42 -8.48 -18.80 0.97
CA GLU A 42 -7.63 -19.01 2.13
C GLU A 42 -6.37 -18.17 2.03
N ILE A 43 -6.05 -17.42 3.09
CA ILE A 43 -4.86 -16.58 3.16
C ILE A 43 -4.07 -16.84 4.43
N GLU A 44 -2.76 -16.73 4.31
CA GLU A 44 -1.83 -16.60 5.41
C GLU A 44 -1.54 -15.11 5.65
N LYS A 45 -1.71 -14.65 6.89
CA LYS A 45 -1.28 -13.31 7.31
C LYS A 45 0.20 -13.34 7.57
N VAL A 46 0.97 -12.59 6.79
CA VAL A 46 2.43 -12.52 6.88
C VAL A 46 2.89 -11.17 7.35
N LYS A 47 4.04 -11.14 8.03
CA LYS A 47 4.77 -9.92 8.38
C LYS A 47 6.04 -9.86 7.56
N ILE A 48 6.21 -8.79 6.81
CA ILE A 48 7.38 -8.57 5.96
C ILE A 48 8.20 -7.43 6.54
N LYS A 49 9.39 -7.75 7.00
CA LYS A 49 10.32 -6.79 7.59
C LYS A 49 10.98 -5.95 6.50
N THR A 50 10.90 -4.63 6.62
CA THR A 50 11.61 -3.72 5.72
C THR A 50 13.03 -3.46 6.23
N SER A 51 13.91 -2.97 5.34
CA SER A 51 15.29 -2.64 5.69
C SER A 51 15.43 -1.46 6.68
N ASP A 52 14.37 -0.68 6.86
CA ASP A 52 14.27 0.39 7.84
C ASP A 52 13.37 0.04 9.03
N ASP A 53 13.27 -1.25 9.33
CA ASP A 53 12.72 -1.83 10.55
C ASP A 53 11.20 -1.70 10.73
N ILE A 54 10.45 -1.55 9.65
CA ILE A 54 8.98 -1.56 9.66
C ILE A 54 8.48 -2.98 9.35
N ASP A 55 7.50 -3.45 10.12
CA ASP A 55 6.75 -4.68 9.83
C ASP A 55 5.54 -4.34 8.98
N LEU A 56 5.51 -4.84 7.75
CA LEU A 56 4.37 -4.69 6.85
C LEU A 56 3.45 -5.88 6.96
N LEU A 57 2.16 -5.63 7.15
CA LEU A 57 1.13 -6.66 7.03
C LEU A 57 0.96 -7.05 5.57
N GLY A 58 1.01 -8.36 5.30
CA GLY A 58 0.66 -8.93 4.00
C GLY A 58 -0.37 -10.04 4.14
N TRP A 59 -1.11 -10.29 3.06
CA TRP A 59 -1.96 -11.45 2.89
C TRP A 59 -1.42 -12.28 1.74
N PHE A 60 -1.09 -13.51 2.02
CA PHE A 60 -0.50 -14.43 1.07
C PHE A 60 -1.42 -15.62 0.82
N HIS A 61 -1.90 -15.77 -0.41
CA HIS A 61 -2.61 -16.93 -0.88
C HIS A 61 -1.62 -17.84 -1.60
N LYS A 62 -1.28 -18.96 -0.96
CA LYS A 62 -0.32 -19.93 -1.45
C LYS A 62 -1.05 -21.19 -1.95
N LYS A 63 -1.03 -21.42 -3.25
CA LYS A 63 -1.48 -22.69 -3.85
C LYS A 63 -0.32 -23.66 -4.00
N ASP A 64 0.64 -23.31 -4.86
CA ASP A 64 1.84 -24.12 -5.11
C ASP A 64 2.94 -23.22 -5.68
N LEU A 65 4.00 -23.01 -4.90
CA LEU A 65 5.13 -22.14 -5.29
C LEU A 65 6.02 -22.74 -6.38
N LYS A 66 6.01 -24.08 -6.53
CA LYS A 66 6.82 -24.76 -7.54
C LYS A 66 6.13 -24.79 -8.88
N LYS A 67 4.80 -24.83 -8.89
CA LYS A 67 3.98 -25.02 -10.09
C LYS A 67 3.45 -23.69 -10.65
N PHE A 68 3.03 -22.79 -9.77
CA PHE A 68 2.32 -21.57 -10.19
C PHE A 68 3.13 -20.31 -9.95
N LYS A 69 2.93 -19.33 -10.82
CA LYS A 69 3.53 -18.00 -10.66
C LYS A 69 2.89 -17.25 -9.49
N THR A 70 3.64 -16.34 -8.89
CA THR A 70 3.15 -15.48 -7.83
C THR A 70 2.86 -14.08 -8.36
N ILE A 71 1.63 -13.62 -8.17
CA ILE A 71 1.22 -12.25 -8.44
C ILE A 71 1.46 -11.44 -7.17
N VAL A 72 2.15 -10.31 -7.29
CA VAL A 72 2.27 -9.33 -6.20
C VAL A 72 1.38 -8.15 -6.51
N TYR A 73 0.47 -7.83 -5.61
CA TYR A 73 -0.44 -6.72 -5.78
C TYR A 73 -0.10 -5.58 -4.80
N PHE A 74 0.17 -4.43 -5.34
CA PHE A 74 0.40 -3.19 -4.60
C PHE A 74 -0.85 -2.32 -4.71
N HIS A 75 -1.51 -2.07 -3.56
CA HIS A 75 -2.76 -1.31 -3.56
C HIS A 75 -2.54 0.19 -3.77
N GLY A 76 -3.62 0.91 -4.09
CA GLY A 76 -3.59 2.35 -4.31
C GLY A 76 -3.39 3.17 -3.03
N ASN A 77 -3.64 4.47 -3.12
CA ASN A 77 -3.29 5.48 -2.11
C ASN A 77 -4.36 5.72 -1.04
N ALA A 78 -5.40 4.90 -0.96
CA ALA A 78 -6.48 5.05 0.01
C ALA A 78 -6.97 3.71 0.55
N GLY A 79 -7.58 3.72 1.74
CA GLY A 79 -8.21 2.56 2.35
C GLY A 79 -7.25 1.65 3.10
N ASN A 80 -7.52 0.34 3.09
CA ASN A 80 -6.79 -0.70 3.79
C ASN A 80 -6.82 -2.04 3.01
N LEU A 81 -6.21 -3.11 3.53
CA LEU A 81 -6.24 -4.43 2.89
C LEU A 81 -7.64 -5.01 2.78
N GLU A 82 -8.48 -4.79 3.77
CA GLU A 82 -9.84 -5.34 3.82
C GLU A 82 -10.73 -4.77 2.72
N ASN A 83 -10.46 -3.56 2.25
CA ASN A 83 -11.11 -3.00 1.08
C ASN A 83 -10.69 -3.69 -0.24
N ARG A 84 -9.74 -4.64 -0.19
CA ARG A 84 -9.19 -5.33 -1.37
C ARG A 84 -9.62 -6.80 -1.48
N THR A 85 -10.50 -7.28 -0.60
CA THR A 85 -11.01 -8.66 -0.61
C THR A 85 -11.59 -9.06 -1.96
N TYR A 86 -12.31 -8.14 -2.62
CA TYR A 86 -12.84 -8.38 -3.96
C TYR A 86 -11.74 -8.70 -4.99
N LYS A 87 -10.57 -8.09 -4.88
CA LYS A 87 -9.43 -8.41 -5.77
C LYS A 87 -8.90 -9.82 -5.52
N LEU A 88 -8.79 -10.23 -4.25
CA LEU A 88 -8.35 -11.56 -3.88
C LEU A 88 -9.33 -12.62 -4.39
N ASN A 89 -10.62 -12.38 -4.22
CA ASN A 89 -11.65 -13.31 -4.67
C ASN A 89 -11.62 -13.57 -6.19
N HIS A 90 -11.17 -12.59 -7.01
CA HIS A 90 -10.97 -12.80 -8.44
C HIS A 90 -9.88 -13.84 -8.77
N PHE A 91 -8.92 -14.07 -7.87
CA PHE A 91 -7.88 -15.07 -8.08
C PHE A 91 -8.21 -16.46 -7.53
N LYS A 92 -9.39 -16.63 -6.92
CA LYS A 92 -9.85 -17.87 -6.29
C LYS A 92 -9.68 -19.09 -7.20
N ASP A 93 -10.15 -18.99 -8.43
CA ASP A 93 -10.18 -20.08 -9.40
C ASP A 93 -8.96 -20.09 -10.34
N MET A 94 -8.02 -19.15 -10.15
CA MET A 94 -6.83 -19.07 -11.00
C MET A 94 -5.68 -19.91 -10.45
N ASP A 95 -4.88 -20.48 -11.34
CA ASP A 95 -3.66 -21.21 -11.00
C ASP A 95 -2.49 -20.26 -10.74
N VAL A 96 -2.60 -19.48 -9.66
CA VAL A 96 -1.61 -18.51 -9.22
C VAL A 96 -1.46 -18.50 -7.70
N ASN A 97 -0.29 -18.16 -7.22
CA ASN A 97 -0.10 -17.68 -5.86
C ASN A 97 -0.31 -16.15 -5.86
N PHE A 98 -0.64 -15.58 -4.73
CA PHE A 98 -0.97 -14.17 -4.66
C PHE A 98 -0.49 -13.54 -3.35
N LEU A 99 0.25 -12.44 -3.44
CA LEU A 99 0.65 -11.62 -2.30
C LEU A 99 0.11 -10.21 -2.46
N ILE A 100 -0.58 -9.71 -1.46
CA ILE A 100 -0.86 -8.29 -1.29
C ILE A 100 -0.23 -7.81 0.00
N ILE A 101 0.44 -6.67 -0.03
CA ILE A 101 0.95 -5.99 1.17
C ILE A 101 0.18 -4.71 1.44
N ALA A 102 0.04 -4.35 2.71
CA ALA A 102 -0.31 -3.00 3.09
C ALA A 102 0.96 -2.13 3.09
N TRP A 103 0.87 -0.94 2.50
CA TRP A 103 1.94 0.04 2.60
C TRP A 103 2.16 0.51 4.04
N ARG A 104 3.36 1.04 4.34
CA ARG A 104 3.60 1.76 5.60
C ARG A 104 2.53 2.83 5.84
N GLY A 105 2.05 2.94 7.06
CA GLY A 105 0.96 3.84 7.45
C GLY A 105 -0.44 3.34 7.12
N PHE A 106 -0.60 2.25 6.35
CA PHE A 106 -1.89 1.64 6.00
C PHE A 106 -2.15 0.38 6.82
N SER A 107 -3.42 0.04 7.02
CA SER A 107 -3.83 -1.21 7.70
C SER A 107 -3.21 -1.41 9.09
N GLY A 108 -2.91 -0.32 9.80
CA GLY A 108 -2.25 -0.37 11.10
C GLY A 108 -0.73 -0.49 11.06
N ASN A 109 -0.10 -0.56 9.88
CA ASN A 109 1.36 -0.55 9.77
C ASN A 109 1.94 0.78 10.26
N LEU A 110 3.08 0.71 10.92
CA LEU A 110 3.83 1.90 11.34
C LEU A 110 4.37 2.71 10.15
N GLY A 111 4.83 3.91 10.45
CA GLY A 111 5.44 4.81 9.47
C GLY A 111 4.44 5.69 8.72
N LYS A 112 4.98 6.50 7.80
CA LYS A 112 4.20 7.39 6.94
C LYS A 112 4.54 7.12 5.48
N PRO A 113 3.54 7.07 4.59
CA PRO A 113 3.78 6.83 3.18
C PRO A 113 4.60 7.97 2.57
N THR A 114 5.71 7.62 1.96
CA THR A 114 6.59 8.50 1.20
C THR A 114 7.07 7.73 -0.02
N GLU A 115 7.41 8.40 -1.11
CA GLU A 115 7.92 7.73 -2.31
C GLU A 115 9.06 6.75 -1.98
N LYS A 116 10.11 7.23 -1.30
CA LYS A 116 11.23 6.38 -0.87
C LYS A 116 10.80 5.22 0.03
N GLY A 117 9.86 5.49 0.95
CA GLY A 117 9.33 4.45 1.85
C GLY A 117 8.57 3.38 1.09
N LEU A 118 7.69 3.76 0.15
CA LEU A 118 6.92 2.80 -0.66
C LEU A 118 7.82 1.96 -1.57
N TYR A 119 8.90 2.52 -2.13
CA TYR A 119 9.91 1.73 -2.85
C TYR A 119 10.58 0.70 -1.94
N ASN A 120 10.90 1.07 -0.69
CA ASN A 120 11.48 0.14 0.26
C ASN A 120 10.49 -0.98 0.64
N ASP A 121 9.22 -0.64 0.84
CA ASP A 121 8.15 -1.61 1.10
C ASP A 121 8.02 -2.62 -0.04
N ALA A 122 7.93 -2.13 -1.27
CA ALA A 122 7.82 -2.98 -2.46
C ALA A 122 9.05 -3.89 -2.62
N LYS A 123 10.26 -3.34 -2.45
CA LYS A 123 11.50 -4.11 -2.51
C LYS A 123 11.53 -5.21 -1.44
N SER A 124 11.11 -4.90 -0.23
CA SER A 124 11.07 -5.87 0.88
C SER A 124 10.09 -7.01 0.60
N ALA A 125 8.93 -6.70 0.01
CA ALA A 125 7.96 -7.72 -0.40
C ALA A 125 8.53 -8.67 -1.47
N ILE A 126 9.26 -8.14 -2.44
CA ILE A 126 9.89 -8.96 -3.50
C ILE A 126 11.03 -9.80 -2.94
N ILE A 127 11.84 -9.26 -2.01
CA ILE A 127 12.91 -10.02 -1.36
C ILE A 127 12.30 -11.17 -0.56
N TRP A 128 11.31 -10.89 0.28
CA TRP A 128 10.61 -11.89 1.08
C TRP A 128 10.08 -13.05 0.22
N LEU A 129 9.47 -12.77 -0.93
CA LEU A 129 9.01 -13.80 -1.85
C LEU A 129 10.12 -14.66 -2.46
N LYS A 130 11.32 -14.10 -2.64
CA LYS A 130 12.46 -14.85 -3.19
C LYS A 130 13.10 -15.81 -2.18
N GLU A 131 12.80 -15.60 -0.91
CA GLU A 131 13.31 -16.44 0.20
C GLU A 131 12.39 -17.63 0.53
N LEU A 132 11.21 -17.71 -0.12
CA LEU A 132 10.26 -18.83 -0.02
C LEU A 132 10.63 -19.99 -0.93
#